data_907eeb55eeda37971f830af185f468c9
#
_entry.id   907eeb55eeda37971f830af185f468c9
#
_cell.length_a   1.000
_cell.length_b   1.000
_cell.length_c   1.000
_cell.angle_alpha   90.00
_cell.angle_beta   90.00
_cell.angle_gamma   90.00
#
_symmetry.space_group_name_H-M   'P 1'
#
loop_
_entity.id
_entity.type
_entity.pdbx_description
1 polymer ?
#
loop_
_entity_poly.entity_id
_entity_poly.type
_entity_poly.pdbx_seq_one_letter_code
_entity_poly.pdbx_strand_id
1 'polypeptide(L)'
;MRAYGLTGTAEEGHVFEQGQDVVRVGSGLVNAYIIGRSDGWILLDTGLPGLGAWVRRAAERRFGLGAKPAAIVLTHGHFDHSGNVDALASHWDVPVYAHALELSYLAGRSQYPPQDPTVGGAMALLSRAFPRGGHRPVATRVLPLGDALPTLRGWRWIHTPGHTPGHVSLFRESDRLLLAGDALATMNLDSWLGQVRRRPELCNPPAPLTFDWEAARESVRQIASLAPAAIGAGHGVPVAGKSVAWSADRFAARFTPPVRGRYIAEPAAMGPAGLEWIPPPVPDPLARHAGAALMVLGIGLAAAGRRLRRA
;
A
#
# COMPACT_ATOMS: atom_id res chain seq x y z
N MET A 1 -29.88 10.04 -12.92
CA MET A 1 -28.44 10.34 -12.69
C MET A 1 -28.33 10.83 -11.26
N ARG A 2 -28.08 9.95 -10.29
CA ARG A 2 -27.78 10.36 -8.91
C ARG A 2 -26.27 10.48 -8.82
N ALA A 3 -25.79 11.70 -8.59
CA ALA A 3 -24.38 11.94 -8.30
C ALA A 3 -24.05 11.27 -6.95
N TYR A 4 -23.05 10.41 -6.93
CA TYR A 4 -22.48 9.90 -5.70
C TYR A 4 -21.82 11.09 -4.98
N GLY A 5 -22.54 11.65 -4.03
CA GLY A 5 -22.10 12.80 -3.26
C GLY A 5 -20.92 12.42 -2.37
N LEU A 6 -19.74 12.82 -2.76
CA LEU A 6 -18.56 12.87 -1.92
C LEU A 6 -18.68 14.11 -1.01
N THR A 7 -19.50 14.04 0.03
CA THR A 7 -19.57 15.08 1.05
C THR A 7 -18.98 14.56 2.34
N GLY A 8 -17.74 14.92 2.61
CA GLY A 8 -17.07 14.70 3.88
C GLY A 8 -15.76 15.45 3.88
N THR A 9 -15.48 16.17 4.94
CA THR A 9 -14.18 16.79 5.21
C THR A 9 -13.08 15.72 5.24
N ALA A 10 -11.86 16.07 4.91
CA ALA A 10 -10.71 15.18 4.69
C ALA A 10 -10.34 14.27 5.89
N GLU A 11 -11.10 14.24 6.96
CA GLU A 11 -10.79 13.57 8.23
C GLU A 11 -11.71 12.40 8.58
N GLU A 12 -12.83 12.16 7.87
CA GLU A 12 -13.78 11.10 8.25
C GLU A 12 -14.16 10.19 7.10
N GLY A 13 -14.18 8.88 7.42
CA GLY A 13 -14.35 7.79 6.51
C GLY A 13 -15.50 7.95 5.53
N HIS A 14 -15.21 7.83 4.24
CA HIS A 14 -16.24 7.66 3.24
C HIS A 14 -16.75 6.23 3.27
N VAL A 15 -18.04 6.10 3.53
CA VAL A 15 -18.78 4.85 3.35
C VAL A 15 -19.00 4.68 1.86
N PHE A 16 -18.71 3.49 1.32
CA PHE A 16 -19.24 3.14 0.00
C PHE A 16 -20.76 3.05 0.12
N GLU A 17 -21.52 3.87 -0.61
CA GLU A 17 -23.00 3.90 -0.53
C GLU A 17 -23.68 2.56 -0.89
N GLN A 18 -22.97 1.62 -1.52
CA GLN A 18 -23.47 0.29 -1.89
C GLN A 18 -23.24 -0.79 -0.83
N GLY A 19 -22.94 -0.43 0.39
CA GLY A 19 -22.83 -1.36 1.49
C GLY A 19 -22.51 -0.58 2.73
N GLN A 20 -23.49 -0.34 3.57
CA GLN A 20 -23.31 0.31 4.88
C GLN A 20 -22.34 -0.47 5.81
N ASP A 21 -21.68 -1.50 5.29
CA ASP A 21 -20.82 -2.42 6.01
C ASP A 21 -19.32 -2.31 5.69
N VAL A 22 -18.91 -1.33 4.86
CA VAL A 22 -17.49 -1.02 4.61
C VAL A 22 -17.21 0.44 4.89
N VAL A 23 -16.30 0.72 5.81
CA VAL A 23 -15.86 2.06 6.18
C VAL A 23 -14.38 2.19 5.93
N ARG A 24 -13.99 3.19 5.14
CA ARG A 24 -12.60 3.57 4.98
C ARG A 24 -12.14 4.41 6.17
N VAL A 25 -11.06 4.01 6.80
CA VAL A 25 -10.36 4.78 7.84
C VAL A 25 -9.04 5.24 7.22
N GLY A 26 -9.01 6.48 6.73
CA GLY A 26 -7.86 6.99 5.97
C GLY A 26 -7.19 8.17 6.65
N SER A 27 -5.85 8.17 6.68
CA SER A 27 -5.02 9.33 7.06
C SER A 27 -4.86 10.35 5.93
N GLY A 28 -5.54 10.13 4.80
CA GLY A 28 -5.33 10.87 3.56
C GLY A 28 -4.14 10.39 2.73
N LEU A 29 -3.22 9.62 3.31
CA LEU A 29 -2.09 9.01 2.63
C LEU A 29 -2.26 7.49 2.52
N VAL A 30 -2.72 6.85 3.59
CA VAL A 30 -2.89 5.39 3.68
C VAL A 30 -4.27 5.07 4.21
N ASN A 31 -4.88 4.02 3.73
CA ASN A 31 -6.20 3.55 4.09
C ASN A 31 -6.15 2.22 4.85
N ALA A 32 -6.99 2.12 5.86
CA ALA A 32 -7.44 0.88 6.46
C ALA A 32 -8.96 0.77 6.25
N TYR A 33 -9.53 -0.43 6.39
CA TYR A 33 -10.96 -0.63 6.18
C TYR A 33 -11.58 -1.42 7.32
N ILE A 34 -12.69 -0.91 7.85
CA ILE A 34 -13.58 -1.65 8.75
C ILE A 34 -14.63 -2.33 7.86
N ILE A 35 -14.71 -3.66 7.91
CA ILE A 35 -15.55 -4.47 7.03
C ILE A 35 -16.48 -5.34 7.87
N GLY A 36 -17.78 -5.17 7.72
CA GLY A 36 -18.82 -5.93 8.44
C GLY A 36 -19.78 -5.05 9.21
N ARG A 37 -20.53 -5.68 10.09
CA ARG A 37 -21.62 -5.10 10.88
C ARG A 37 -21.35 -5.30 12.38
N SER A 38 -22.22 -4.78 13.22
CA SER A 38 -22.08 -4.90 14.68
C SER A 38 -22.07 -6.34 15.21
N ASP A 39 -22.65 -7.27 14.46
CA ASP A 39 -22.70 -8.71 14.76
C ASP A 39 -21.45 -9.50 14.29
N GLY A 40 -20.57 -8.85 13.50
CA GLY A 40 -19.32 -9.44 13.04
C GLY A 40 -18.60 -8.55 12.03
N TRP A 41 -17.39 -8.13 12.35
CA TRP A 41 -16.56 -7.29 11.50
C TRP A 41 -15.08 -7.60 11.66
N ILE A 42 -14.29 -7.24 10.65
CA ILE A 42 -12.83 -7.28 10.70
C ILE A 42 -12.25 -5.89 10.42
N LEU A 43 -11.01 -5.70 10.83
CA LEU A 43 -10.17 -4.61 10.36
C LEU A 43 -9.23 -5.13 9.28
N LEU A 44 -9.25 -4.51 8.09
CA LEU A 44 -8.28 -4.74 7.02
C LEU A 44 -7.24 -3.64 7.06
N ASP A 45 -5.98 -4.01 7.30
CA ASP A 45 -4.84 -3.14 7.56
C ASP A 45 -5.00 -2.25 8.80
N THR A 46 -3.93 -1.61 9.24
CA THR A 46 -3.91 -0.85 10.49
C THR A 46 -3.41 0.59 10.33
N GLY A 47 -3.01 0.97 9.12
CA GLY A 47 -2.51 2.30 8.80
C GLY A 47 -1.10 2.60 9.31
N LEU A 48 -0.68 3.86 9.12
CA LEU A 48 0.62 4.38 9.53
C LEU A 48 0.85 4.24 11.04
N PRO A 49 2.09 3.97 11.49
CA PRO A 49 2.42 3.93 12.91
C PRO A 49 1.95 5.17 13.67
N GLY A 50 1.38 4.96 14.85
CA GLY A 50 0.85 6.02 15.71
C GLY A 50 -0.62 6.40 15.48
N LEU A 51 -1.27 5.87 14.42
CA LEU A 51 -2.68 6.15 14.14
C LEU A 51 -3.66 5.12 14.73
N GLY A 52 -3.20 4.17 15.53
CA GLY A 52 -4.05 3.12 16.12
C GLY A 52 -5.24 3.65 16.93
N ALA A 53 -5.03 4.72 17.71
CA ALA A 53 -6.12 5.36 18.45
C ALA A 53 -7.21 5.94 17.53
N TRP A 54 -6.85 6.40 16.35
CA TRP A 54 -7.80 6.89 15.37
C TRP A 54 -8.62 5.75 14.76
N VAL A 55 -7.97 4.65 14.37
CA VAL A 55 -8.65 3.44 13.88
C VAL A 55 -9.65 2.94 14.92
N ARG A 56 -9.24 2.85 16.20
CA ARG A 56 -10.11 2.45 17.30
C ARG A 56 -11.32 3.38 17.43
N ARG A 57 -11.11 4.69 17.45
CA ARG A 57 -12.20 5.67 17.51
C ARG A 57 -13.18 5.56 16.34
N ALA A 58 -12.68 5.24 15.13
CA ALA A 58 -13.54 5.00 13.98
C ALA A 58 -14.44 3.78 14.19
N ALA A 59 -13.89 2.68 14.74
CA ALA A 59 -14.67 1.51 15.11
C ALA A 59 -15.70 1.80 16.21
N GLU A 60 -15.31 2.53 17.24
CA GLU A 60 -16.21 2.92 18.34
C GLU A 60 -17.33 3.85 17.87
N ARG A 61 -17.06 4.80 16.99
CA ARG A 61 -18.13 5.64 16.37
C ARG A 61 -19.10 4.80 15.55
N ARG A 62 -18.61 3.76 14.91
CA ARG A 62 -19.43 2.90 14.04
C ARG A 62 -20.28 1.92 14.81
N PHE A 63 -19.74 1.30 15.85
CA PHE A 63 -20.32 0.13 16.51
C PHE A 63 -20.58 0.33 18.02
N GLY A 64 -20.19 1.46 18.57
CA GLY A 64 -20.30 1.78 19.99
C GLY A 64 -19.00 1.60 20.75
N LEU A 65 -18.95 2.16 21.95
CA LEU A 65 -17.78 2.09 22.84
C LEU A 65 -17.42 0.62 23.13
N GLY A 66 -16.11 0.32 23.12
CA GLY A 66 -15.61 -1.02 23.34
C GLY A 66 -15.78 -1.97 22.15
N ALA A 67 -16.17 -1.46 20.97
CA ALA A 67 -16.28 -2.28 19.77
C ALA A 67 -14.98 -3.01 19.46
N LYS A 68 -15.09 -4.32 19.21
CA LYS A 68 -13.98 -5.26 19.00
C LYS A 68 -14.18 -6.01 17.69
N PRO A 69 -13.18 -6.05 16.76
CA PRO A 69 -13.28 -6.87 15.56
C PRO A 69 -13.16 -8.36 15.91
N ALA A 70 -13.61 -9.21 15.00
CA ALA A 70 -13.33 -10.65 15.10
C ALA A 70 -11.85 -10.97 14.78
N ALA A 71 -11.22 -10.13 13.95
CA ALA A 71 -9.83 -10.27 13.55
C ALA A 71 -9.29 -9.00 12.92
N ILE A 72 -7.97 -8.90 12.88
CA ILE A 72 -7.23 -8.00 11.98
C ILE A 72 -6.72 -8.85 10.81
N VAL A 73 -6.92 -8.38 9.58
CA VAL A 73 -6.36 -9.00 8.37
C VAL A 73 -5.43 -7.98 7.71
N LEU A 74 -4.22 -8.40 7.38
CA LEU A 74 -3.26 -7.56 6.67
C LEU A 74 -3.24 -7.94 5.19
N THR A 75 -3.31 -6.93 4.33
CA THR A 75 -3.07 -7.13 2.88
C THR A 75 -1.63 -7.55 2.64
N HIS A 76 -0.68 -6.94 3.34
CA HIS A 76 0.75 -7.23 3.31
C HIS A 76 1.46 -6.60 4.54
N GLY A 77 2.77 -6.79 4.63
CA GLY A 77 3.53 -6.44 5.85
C GLY A 77 4.24 -5.09 5.85
N HIS A 78 4.02 -4.18 4.89
CA HIS A 78 4.65 -2.86 4.94
C HIS A 78 4.19 -2.05 6.16
N PHE A 79 5.06 -1.16 6.62
CA PHE A 79 4.91 -0.42 7.89
C PHE A 79 3.68 0.48 7.95
N ASP A 80 3.20 0.93 6.81
CA ASP A 80 2.02 1.78 6.68
C ASP A 80 0.71 1.00 6.60
N HIS A 81 0.77 -0.32 6.49
CA HIS A 81 -0.36 -1.25 6.59
C HIS A 81 -0.36 -2.02 7.92
N SER A 82 0.81 -2.42 8.41
CA SER A 82 0.97 -3.15 9.67
C SER A 82 1.32 -2.27 10.88
N GLY A 83 1.38 -0.95 10.70
CA GLY A 83 2.02 -0.01 11.64
C GLY A 83 1.41 0.08 13.04
N ASN A 84 0.19 -0.38 13.23
CA ASN A 84 -0.47 -0.38 14.54
C ASN A 84 -0.95 -1.77 14.97
N VAL A 85 -0.48 -2.84 14.32
CA VAL A 85 -0.91 -4.22 14.60
C VAL A 85 -0.76 -4.55 16.08
N ASP A 86 0.43 -4.32 16.66
CA ASP A 86 0.71 -4.68 18.04
C ASP A 86 -0.20 -3.96 19.03
N ALA A 87 -0.38 -2.66 18.84
CA ALA A 87 -1.22 -1.84 19.71
C ALA A 87 -2.71 -2.23 19.59
N LEU A 88 -3.20 -2.46 18.38
CA LEU A 88 -4.61 -2.79 18.14
C LEU A 88 -4.94 -4.23 18.50
N ALA A 89 -4.08 -5.19 18.14
CA ALA A 89 -4.28 -6.60 18.49
C ALA A 89 -4.26 -6.80 20.01
N SER A 90 -3.31 -6.16 20.71
CA SER A 90 -3.25 -6.21 22.18
C SER A 90 -4.46 -5.53 22.84
N HIS A 91 -4.88 -4.34 22.31
CA HIS A 91 -6.03 -3.63 22.88
C HIS A 91 -7.33 -4.41 22.74
N TRP A 92 -7.54 -5.03 21.60
CA TRP A 92 -8.77 -5.78 21.31
C TRP A 92 -8.69 -7.26 21.70
N ASP A 93 -7.50 -7.77 21.96
CA ASP A 93 -7.23 -9.18 22.20
C ASP A 93 -7.85 -10.04 21.09
N VAL A 94 -7.36 -9.83 19.84
CA VAL A 94 -7.86 -10.49 18.63
C VAL A 94 -6.74 -11.10 17.80
N PRO A 95 -7.01 -12.17 17.04
CA PRO A 95 -6.05 -12.75 16.13
C PRO A 95 -5.76 -11.82 14.94
N VAL A 96 -4.52 -11.91 14.43
CA VAL A 96 -4.05 -11.21 13.24
C VAL A 96 -3.73 -12.25 12.17
N TYR A 97 -4.17 -11.98 10.93
CA TYR A 97 -3.97 -12.87 9.78
C TYR A 97 -3.30 -12.13 8.64
N ALA A 98 -2.43 -12.84 7.92
CA ALA A 98 -1.84 -12.43 6.65
C ALA A 98 -1.61 -13.64 5.74
N HIS A 99 -1.31 -13.42 4.49
CA HIS A 99 -0.89 -14.50 3.58
C HIS A 99 0.38 -15.19 4.11
N ALA A 100 0.51 -16.50 3.89
CA ALA A 100 1.63 -17.29 4.41
C ALA A 100 3.00 -16.73 3.99
N LEU A 101 3.13 -16.18 2.79
CA LEU A 101 4.36 -15.57 2.28
C LEU A 101 4.75 -14.26 2.98
N GLU A 102 3.84 -13.62 3.74
CA GLU A 102 4.13 -12.41 4.52
C GLU A 102 4.69 -12.72 5.92
N LEU A 103 4.47 -13.93 6.44
CA LEU A 103 4.74 -14.26 7.84
C LEU A 103 6.22 -14.16 8.23
N SER A 104 7.14 -14.48 7.31
CA SER A 104 8.60 -14.37 7.58
C SER A 104 9.02 -12.92 7.77
N TYR A 105 8.45 -12.01 6.97
CA TYR A 105 8.70 -10.58 7.05
C TYR A 105 8.06 -9.98 8.30
N LEU A 106 6.78 -10.21 8.52
CA LEU A 106 6.06 -9.71 9.69
C LEU A 106 6.70 -10.15 11.01
N ALA A 107 7.19 -11.39 11.08
CA ALA A 107 7.89 -11.89 12.27
C ALA A 107 9.36 -11.45 12.38
N GLY A 108 9.86 -10.64 11.45
CA GLY A 108 11.26 -10.17 11.46
C GLY A 108 12.30 -11.25 11.16
N ARG A 109 11.90 -12.44 10.71
CA ARG A 109 12.83 -13.51 10.30
C ARG A 109 13.50 -13.21 8.96
N SER A 110 12.84 -12.42 8.13
CA SER A 110 13.40 -11.91 6.89
C SER A 110 13.04 -10.43 6.73
N GLN A 111 13.70 -9.74 5.81
CA GLN A 111 13.39 -8.37 5.42
C GLN A 111 12.94 -8.36 3.97
N TYR A 112 12.02 -7.46 3.63
CA TYR A 112 11.74 -7.19 2.22
C TYR A 112 12.99 -6.66 1.50
N PRO A 113 13.05 -6.79 0.17
CA PRO A 113 14.06 -6.12 -0.63
C PRO A 113 14.14 -4.63 -0.29
N PRO A 114 15.31 -3.98 -0.40
CA PRO A 114 15.40 -2.54 -0.21
C PRO A 114 14.48 -1.80 -1.18
N GLN A 115 13.81 -0.75 -0.71
CA GLN A 115 13.06 0.16 -1.60
C GLN A 115 13.96 0.71 -2.71
N ASP A 116 13.36 0.94 -3.88
CA ASP A 116 14.08 1.43 -5.05
C ASP A 116 13.80 2.91 -5.33
N PRO A 117 14.63 3.84 -4.85
CA PRO A 117 14.45 5.26 -5.12
C PRO A 117 14.78 5.67 -6.56
N THR A 118 15.24 4.72 -7.40
CA THR A 118 15.66 5.01 -8.79
C THR A 118 14.52 4.93 -9.79
N VAL A 119 13.35 4.43 -9.39
CA VAL A 119 12.14 4.38 -10.23
C VAL A 119 11.61 5.77 -10.62
N GLY A 120 11.99 6.82 -9.86
CA GLY A 120 11.57 8.19 -10.10
C GLY A 120 10.23 8.54 -9.46
N GLY A 121 9.86 9.83 -9.55
CA GLY A 121 8.61 10.34 -8.97
C GLY A 121 8.72 10.75 -7.49
N ALA A 122 7.62 11.33 -6.99
CA ALA A 122 7.54 11.86 -5.63
C ALA A 122 7.67 10.76 -4.57
N MET A 123 7.00 9.61 -4.77
CA MET A 123 7.07 8.49 -3.84
C MET A 123 8.50 7.92 -3.75
N ALA A 124 9.22 7.84 -4.86
CA ALA A 124 10.61 7.38 -4.88
C ALA A 124 11.53 8.33 -4.08
N LEU A 125 11.28 9.64 -4.13
CA LEU A 125 12.03 10.60 -3.30
C LEU A 125 11.73 10.40 -1.80
N LEU A 126 10.46 10.28 -1.45
CA LEU A 126 10.02 10.06 -0.06
C LEU A 126 10.49 8.72 0.50
N SER A 127 10.58 7.69 -0.34
CA SER A 127 10.97 6.34 0.09
C SER A 127 12.35 6.27 0.74
N ARG A 128 13.23 7.23 0.47
CA ARG A 128 14.55 7.33 1.13
C ARG A 128 14.46 7.53 2.64
N ALA A 129 13.33 8.07 3.13
CA ALA A 129 13.07 8.24 4.56
C ALA A 129 12.28 7.06 5.18
N PHE A 130 11.85 6.09 4.38
CA PHE A 130 11.11 4.93 4.87
C PHE A 130 12.05 3.93 5.57
N PRO A 131 11.53 3.08 6.46
CA PRO A 131 12.24 1.92 6.91
C PRO A 131 12.73 1.08 5.72
N ARG A 132 13.86 0.39 5.87
CA ARG A 132 14.42 -0.43 4.77
C ARG A 132 13.38 -1.42 4.25
N GLY A 133 13.16 -1.43 2.93
CA GLY A 133 12.12 -2.22 2.27
C GLY A 133 10.69 -1.91 2.71
N GLY A 134 10.45 -0.77 3.39
CA GLY A 134 9.13 -0.48 3.98
C GLY A 134 8.80 -1.37 5.18
N HIS A 135 9.80 -2.01 5.81
CA HIS A 135 9.60 -3.10 6.76
C HIS A 135 9.76 -2.64 8.22
N ARG A 136 8.80 -3.07 9.04
CA ARG A 136 8.90 -3.09 10.51
C ARG A 136 8.31 -4.41 11.02
N PRO A 137 9.10 -5.25 11.71
CA PRO A 137 8.56 -6.45 12.34
C PRO A 137 7.48 -6.10 13.36
N VAL A 138 6.50 -6.98 13.51
CA VAL A 138 5.47 -6.87 14.54
C VAL A 138 5.74 -7.89 15.64
N ALA A 139 5.51 -7.51 16.90
CA ALA A 139 5.66 -8.40 18.05
C ALA A 139 4.49 -9.39 18.15
N THR A 140 3.31 -9.00 17.66
CA THR A 140 2.12 -9.84 17.64
C THR A 140 2.34 -11.05 16.73
N ARG A 141 1.97 -12.23 17.21
CA ARG A 141 1.95 -13.43 16.39
C ARG A 141 0.91 -13.31 15.28
N VAL A 142 1.37 -13.29 14.03
CA VAL A 142 0.50 -13.29 12.85
C VAL A 142 0.27 -14.73 12.39
N LEU A 143 -0.98 -15.08 12.12
CA LEU A 143 -1.42 -16.39 11.65
C LEU A 143 -1.61 -16.39 10.14
N PRO A 144 -1.41 -17.53 9.44
CA PRO A 144 -1.71 -17.60 8.02
C PRO A 144 -3.20 -17.47 7.76
N LEU A 145 -3.57 -16.76 6.69
CA LEU A 145 -4.94 -16.77 6.17
C LEU A 145 -5.31 -18.17 5.75
N GLY A 146 -6.49 -18.64 6.22
CA GLY A 146 -7.12 -19.84 5.72
C GLY A 146 -7.95 -19.56 4.44
N ASP A 147 -8.68 -20.57 3.96
CA ASP A 147 -9.49 -20.44 2.72
C ASP A 147 -10.61 -19.40 2.82
N ALA A 148 -11.12 -19.14 4.02
CA ALA A 148 -12.17 -18.17 4.29
C ALA A 148 -11.70 -17.04 5.21
N LEU A 149 -12.25 -15.85 4.98
CA LEU A 149 -12.05 -14.71 5.89
C LEU A 149 -12.86 -14.90 7.18
N PRO A 150 -12.31 -14.58 8.36
CA PRO A 150 -13.04 -14.64 9.61
C PRO A 150 -14.33 -13.80 9.54
N THR A 151 -15.47 -14.39 9.87
CA THR A 151 -16.80 -13.75 9.97
C THR A 151 -17.36 -13.07 8.71
N LEU A 152 -16.60 -12.89 7.65
CA LEU A 152 -17.02 -12.17 6.44
C LEU A 152 -17.60 -13.14 5.38
N ARG A 153 -18.91 -13.45 5.49
CA ARG A 153 -19.59 -14.21 4.44
C ARG A 153 -19.70 -13.41 3.14
N GLY A 154 -19.50 -14.07 2.01
CA GLY A 154 -19.58 -13.45 0.67
C GLY A 154 -18.35 -12.66 0.26
N TRP A 155 -17.33 -12.58 1.11
CA TRP A 155 -16.02 -12.06 0.77
C TRP A 155 -15.05 -13.20 0.53
N ARG A 156 -14.11 -12.99 -0.40
CA ARG A 156 -12.95 -13.84 -0.58
C ARG A 156 -11.70 -13.00 -0.70
N TRP A 157 -10.58 -13.51 -0.28
CA TRP A 157 -9.29 -12.93 -0.58
C TRP A 157 -8.75 -13.49 -1.89
N ILE A 158 -7.93 -12.72 -2.56
CA ILE A 158 -7.31 -13.04 -3.83
C ILE A 158 -5.83 -12.76 -3.68
N HIS A 159 -4.99 -13.72 -4.02
CA HIS A 159 -3.56 -13.51 -4.06
C HIS A 159 -3.23 -12.57 -5.23
N THR A 160 -2.66 -11.42 -4.92
CA THR A 160 -2.32 -10.35 -5.87
C THR A 160 -0.86 -9.93 -5.66
N PRO A 161 0.10 -10.84 -5.91
CA PRO A 161 1.52 -10.61 -5.68
C PRO A 161 2.10 -9.55 -6.62
N GLY A 162 3.31 -9.09 -6.31
CA GLY A 162 4.11 -8.17 -7.10
C GLY A 162 4.60 -6.99 -6.29
N HIS A 163 3.70 -6.30 -5.59
CA HIS A 163 4.08 -5.30 -4.59
C HIS A 163 4.85 -5.98 -3.44
N THR A 164 4.27 -7.01 -2.84
CA THR A 164 4.96 -7.98 -1.99
C THR A 164 4.63 -9.42 -2.42
N PRO A 165 5.37 -10.45 -1.97
CA PRO A 165 5.13 -11.82 -2.42
C PRO A 165 3.80 -12.39 -1.94
N GLY A 166 3.33 -12.00 -0.76
CA GLY A 166 2.09 -12.48 -0.16
C GLY A 166 0.97 -11.43 -0.16
N HIS A 167 1.06 -10.41 -1.00
CA HIS A 167 0.02 -9.39 -1.06
C HIS A 167 -1.34 -10.00 -1.43
N VAL A 168 -2.41 -9.59 -0.73
CA VAL A 168 -3.78 -10.02 -1.00
C VAL A 168 -4.73 -8.84 -1.18
N SER A 169 -5.71 -9.02 -2.05
CA SER A 169 -6.87 -8.15 -2.21
C SER A 169 -8.12 -8.86 -1.70
N LEU A 170 -9.13 -8.14 -1.24
CA LEU A 170 -10.41 -8.69 -0.83
C LEU A 170 -11.50 -8.33 -1.84
N PHE A 171 -12.30 -9.31 -2.23
CA PHE A 171 -13.38 -9.11 -3.20
C PHE A 171 -14.71 -9.65 -2.68
N ARG A 172 -15.78 -8.87 -2.90
CA ARG A 172 -17.16 -9.25 -2.59
C ARG A 172 -17.96 -9.42 -3.87
N GLU A 173 -18.47 -10.64 -4.10
CA GLU A 173 -19.17 -10.99 -5.34
C GLU A 173 -20.52 -10.26 -5.49
N SER A 174 -21.25 -10.05 -4.39
CA SER A 174 -22.64 -9.56 -4.44
C SER A 174 -22.79 -8.16 -5.06
N ASP A 175 -21.82 -7.29 -4.88
CA ASP A 175 -21.80 -5.92 -5.40
C ASP A 175 -20.50 -5.57 -6.12
N ARG A 176 -19.62 -6.57 -6.32
CA ARG A 176 -18.33 -6.45 -7.02
C ARG A 176 -17.43 -5.38 -6.42
N LEU A 177 -17.45 -5.25 -5.09
CA LEU A 177 -16.55 -4.37 -4.36
C LEU A 177 -15.19 -5.05 -4.18
N LEU A 178 -14.15 -4.39 -4.64
CA LEU A 178 -12.76 -4.78 -4.45
C LEU A 178 -12.07 -3.86 -3.45
N LEU A 179 -11.37 -4.44 -2.48
CA LEU A 179 -10.39 -3.76 -1.65
C LEU A 179 -9.01 -4.26 -2.09
N ALA A 180 -8.35 -3.46 -2.90
CA ALA A 180 -7.18 -3.89 -3.67
C ALA A 180 -5.88 -3.90 -2.87
N GLY A 181 -5.85 -3.34 -1.64
CA GLY A 181 -4.58 -3.09 -0.97
C GLY A 181 -3.67 -2.26 -1.86
N ASP A 182 -2.43 -2.67 -1.99
CA ASP A 182 -1.41 -2.04 -2.82
C ASP A 182 -1.09 -2.80 -4.12
N ALA A 183 -2.01 -3.69 -4.58
CA ALA A 183 -1.93 -4.24 -5.94
C ALA A 183 -2.08 -3.14 -7.02
N LEU A 184 -2.75 -2.04 -6.66
CA LEU A 184 -2.85 -0.79 -7.40
C LEU A 184 -3.17 0.37 -6.43
N ALA A 185 -2.96 1.61 -6.85
CA ALA A 185 -3.40 2.79 -6.12
C ALA A 185 -4.60 3.45 -6.83
N THR A 186 -5.42 4.19 -6.07
CA THR A 186 -6.51 5.02 -6.61
C THR A 186 -6.15 6.50 -6.63
N MET A 187 -4.86 6.81 -6.64
CA MET A 187 -4.27 8.14 -6.82
C MET A 187 -2.87 8.04 -7.41
N ASN A 188 -2.43 9.07 -8.10
CA ASN A 188 -1.06 9.12 -8.63
C ASN A 188 -0.06 9.46 -7.52
N LEU A 189 0.63 8.44 -7.01
CA LEU A 189 1.64 8.55 -5.95
C LEU A 189 2.97 9.13 -6.46
N ASP A 190 3.26 9.00 -7.74
CA ASP A 190 4.53 9.44 -8.33
C ASP A 190 4.54 10.92 -8.70
N SER A 191 3.38 11.58 -8.68
CA SER A 191 3.20 13.01 -8.93
C SER A 191 2.96 13.77 -7.63
N TRP A 192 3.77 14.81 -7.34
CA TRP A 192 3.51 15.75 -6.24
C TRP A 192 2.11 16.36 -6.33
N LEU A 193 1.71 16.74 -7.55
CA LEU A 193 0.38 17.30 -7.79
C LEU A 193 -0.71 16.25 -7.58
N GLY A 194 -0.44 14.98 -7.94
CA GLY A 194 -1.34 13.85 -7.70
C GLY A 194 -1.57 13.63 -6.22
N GLN A 195 -0.51 13.65 -5.41
CA GLN A 195 -0.60 13.50 -3.95
C GLN A 195 -1.39 14.65 -3.28
N VAL A 196 -1.27 15.88 -3.80
CA VAL A 196 -2.03 17.02 -3.27
C VAL A 196 -3.48 17.01 -3.74
N ARG A 197 -3.73 16.81 -5.03
CA ARG A 197 -5.07 16.85 -5.62
C ARG A 197 -5.92 15.61 -5.33
N ARG A 198 -5.29 14.47 -5.08
CA ARG A 198 -5.94 13.18 -4.75
C ARG A 198 -7.10 12.84 -5.68
N ARG A 199 -6.94 13.11 -6.97
CA ARG A 199 -7.97 12.75 -7.96
C ARG A 199 -8.10 11.24 -8.01
N PRO A 200 -9.34 10.69 -7.93
CA PRO A 200 -9.56 9.26 -8.05
C PRO A 200 -9.21 8.79 -9.47
N GLU A 201 -8.14 8.00 -9.58
CA GLU A 201 -7.69 7.37 -10.83
C GLU A 201 -6.92 6.08 -10.51
N LEU A 202 -7.00 5.08 -11.39
CA LEU A 202 -6.26 3.85 -11.22
C LEU A 202 -4.81 4.06 -11.66
N CYS A 203 -3.90 3.76 -10.76
CA CYS A 203 -2.45 3.93 -10.93
C CYS A 203 -1.70 2.67 -10.52
N ASN A 204 -0.44 2.61 -10.92
CA ASN A 204 0.47 1.55 -10.50
C ASN A 204 0.53 1.41 -8.97
N PRO A 205 0.89 0.22 -8.48
CA PRO A 205 1.27 0.03 -7.09
C PRO A 205 2.39 1.01 -6.69
N PRO A 206 2.61 1.27 -5.38
CA PRO A 206 3.70 2.13 -4.91
C PRO A 206 5.05 1.69 -5.47
N ALA A 207 5.56 2.42 -6.48
CA ALA A 207 6.65 1.97 -7.34
C ALA A 207 7.94 1.62 -6.60
N PRO A 208 8.43 2.42 -5.62
CA PRO A 208 9.70 2.11 -4.94
C PRO A 208 9.64 0.87 -4.03
N LEU A 209 8.46 0.35 -3.73
CA LEU A 209 8.22 -0.80 -2.87
C LEU A 209 7.56 -1.97 -3.63
N THR A 210 7.58 -1.95 -4.95
CA THR A 210 7.11 -3.04 -5.81
C THR A 210 8.29 -3.84 -6.30
N PHE A 211 8.36 -5.12 -5.93
CA PHE A 211 9.54 -5.96 -6.07
C PHE A 211 9.46 -6.96 -7.22
N ASP A 212 8.26 -7.14 -7.83
CA ASP A 212 8.02 -7.96 -9.01
C ASP A 212 6.95 -7.31 -9.90
N TRP A 213 7.39 -6.68 -10.97
CA TRP A 213 6.51 -5.93 -11.87
C TRP A 213 5.71 -6.82 -12.83
N GLU A 214 6.19 -8.04 -13.13
CA GLU A 214 5.42 -8.97 -13.95
C GLU A 214 4.28 -9.60 -13.12
N ALA A 215 4.57 -10.01 -11.89
CA ALA A 215 3.52 -10.46 -10.96
C ALA A 215 2.51 -9.34 -10.67
N ALA A 216 2.95 -8.08 -10.52
CA ALA A 216 2.05 -6.93 -10.36
C ALA A 216 1.15 -6.72 -11.58
N ARG A 217 1.68 -6.86 -12.80
CA ARG A 217 0.90 -6.81 -14.05
C ARG A 217 -0.18 -7.88 -14.08
N GLU A 218 0.18 -9.12 -13.75
CA GLU A 218 -0.75 -10.24 -13.74
C GLU A 218 -1.83 -10.05 -12.66
N SER A 219 -1.46 -9.55 -11.49
CA SER A 219 -2.40 -9.20 -10.42
C SER A 219 -3.41 -8.14 -10.86
N VAL A 220 -2.96 -7.11 -11.61
CA VAL A 220 -3.85 -6.09 -12.17
C VAL A 220 -4.78 -6.67 -13.24
N ARG A 221 -4.31 -7.60 -14.09
CA ARG A 221 -5.16 -8.33 -15.06
C ARG A 221 -6.21 -9.17 -14.36
N GLN A 222 -5.81 -9.90 -13.31
CA GLN A 222 -6.73 -10.67 -12.48
C GLN A 222 -7.80 -9.77 -11.84
N ILE A 223 -7.40 -8.62 -11.28
CA ILE A 223 -8.33 -7.62 -10.75
C ILE A 223 -9.31 -7.13 -11.83
N ALA A 224 -8.83 -6.80 -13.01
CA ALA A 224 -9.68 -6.34 -14.11
C ALA A 224 -10.70 -7.41 -14.53
N SER A 225 -10.29 -8.69 -14.60
CA SER A 225 -11.17 -9.81 -14.97
C SER A 225 -12.35 -10.00 -13.99
N LEU A 226 -12.22 -9.52 -12.75
CA LEU A 226 -13.34 -9.49 -11.79
C LEU A 226 -14.39 -8.44 -12.16
N ALA A 227 -14.11 -7.53 -13.10
CA ALA A 227 -14.95 -6.41 -13.50
C ALA A 227 -15.54 -5.66 -12.29
N PRO A 228 -14.74 -5.11 -11.39
CA PRO A 228 -15.21 -4.50 -10.14
C PRO A 228 -16.12 -3.30 -10.40
N ALA A 229 -17.18 -3.14 -9.60
CA ALA A 229 -18.04 -1.97 -9.63
C ALA A 229 -17.53 -0.83 -8.73
N ALA A 230 -16.69 -1.19 -7.75
CA ALA A 230 -16.01 -0.24 -6.88
C ALA A 230 -14.64 -0.80 -6.47
N ILE A 231 -13.65 0.08 -6.34
CA ILE A 231 -12.30 -0.26 -5.89
C ILE A 231 -11.88 0.69 -4.78
N GLY A 232 -11.55 0.14 -3.62
CA GLY A 232 -10.77 0.80 -2.57
C GLY A 232 -9.35 0.28 -2.60
N ALA A 233 -8.36 1.15 -2.46
CA ALA A 233 -6.94 0.78 -2.43
C ALA A 233 -6.29 1.17 -1.10
N GLY A 234 -5.08 0.70 -0.85
CA GLY A 234 -4.27 1.13 0.28
C GLY A 234 -3.93 2.63 0.23
N HIS A 235 -3.88 3.20 -0.99
CA HIS A 235 -3.61 4.60 -1.22
C HIS A 235 -4.63 5.24 -2.15
N GLY A 236 -5.12 6.42 -1.76
CA GLY A 236 -6.03 7.22 -2.56
C GLY A 236 -7.49 7.15 -2.13
N VAL A 237 -8.34 7.84 -2.88
CA VAL A 237 -9.78 7.88 -2.67
C VAL A 237 -10.41 6.74 -3.47
N PRO A 238 -11.32 5.96 -2.89
CA PRO A 238 -12.02 4.90 -3.61
C PRO A 238 -12.71 5.39 -4.88
N VAL A 239 -12.73 4.53 -5.90
CA VAL A 239 -13.45 4.75 -7.15
C VAL A 239 -14.68 3.85 -7.21
N ALA A 240 -15.84 4.37 -7.64
CA ALA A 240 -17.06 3.60 -7.75
C ALA A 240 -17.91 4.09 -8.94
N GLY A 241 -18.71 3.20 -9.49
CA GLY A 241 -19.68 3.51 -10.55
C GLY A 241 -19.51 2.66 -11.81
N LYS A 242 -20.40 2.88 -12.77
CA LYS A 242 -20.54 2.04 -13.97
C LYS A 242 -19.28 1.96 -14.86
N SER A 243 -18.39 2.94 -14.76
CA SER A 243 -17.16 2.98 -15.56
C SER A 243 -15.97 2.27 -14.92
N VAL A 244 -16.08 1.81 -13.68
CA VAL A 244 -14.92 1.27 -12.94
C VAL A 244 -14.39 0.00 -13.59
N ALA A 245 -15.27 -0.94 -13.98
CA ALA A 245 -14.86 -2.16 -14.69
C ALA A 245 -14.10 -1.83 -15.98
N TRP A 246 -14.66 -0.95 -16.81
CA TRP A 246 -13.99 -0.49 -18.03
C TRP A 246 -12.66 0.23 -17.75
N SER A 247 -12.60 1.02 -16.68
CA SER A 247 -11.36 1.69 -16.27
C SER A 247 -10.31 0.69 -15.83
N ALA A 248 -10.71 -0.37 -15.11
CA ALA A 248 -9.83 -1.46 -14.71
C ALA A 248 -9.28 -2.23 -15.92
N ASP A 249 -10.13 -2.56 -16.90
CA ASP A 249 -9.70 -3.21 -18.15
C ASP A 249 -8.70 -2.33 -18.92
N ARG A 250 -9.02 -1.03 -19.06
CA ARG A 250 -8.10 -0.09 -19.71
C ARG A 250 -6.78 0.06 -18.98
N PHE A 251 -6.81 0.09 -17.65
CA PHE A 251 -5.62 0.17 -16.83
C PHE A 251 -4.77 -1.09 -17.01
N ALA A 252 -5.38 -2.27 -16.92
CA ALA A 252 -4.70 -3.55 -17.11
C ALA A 252 -4.05 -3.67 -18.52
N ALA A 253 -4.78 -3.25 -19.57
CA ALA A 253 -4.28 -3.26 -20.94
C ALA A 253 -3.10 -2.29 -21.18
N ARG A 254 -2.98 -1.23 -20.36
CA ARG A 254 -1.95 -0.20 -20.48
C ARG A 254 -0.94 -0.23 -19.35
N PHE A 255 -1.02 -1.24 -18.48
CA PHE A 255 -0.11 -1.35 -17.34
C PHE A 255 1.34 -1.35 -17.80
N THR A 256 2.08 -0.36 -17.37
CA THR A 256 3.48 -0.16 -17.76
C THR A 256 4.30 0.06 -16.49
N PRO A 257 5.28 -0.82 -16.21
CA PRO A 257 6.24 -0.58 -15.14
C PRO A 257 7.00 0.73 -15.35
N PRO A 258 7.64 1.31 -14.32
CA PRO A 258 8.56 2.42 -14.50
C PRO A 258 9.62 2.11 -15.55
N VAL A 259 10.09 3.14 -16.27
CA VAL A 259 11.09 2.97 -17.36
C VAL A 259 12.48 2.58 -16.86
N ARG A 260 12.71 2.69 -15.55
CA ARG A 260 13.98 2.36 -14.88
C ARG A 260 13.72 1.95 -13.44
N GLY A 261 14.62 1.17 -12.90
CA GLY A 261 14.56 0.71 -11.52
C GLY A 261 15.27 -0.62 -11.35
N ARG A 262 15.55 -0.95 -10.09
CA ARG A 262 16.28 -2.17 -9.71
C ARG A 262 15.50 -3.43 -10.05
N TYR A 263 14.18 -3.40 -9.86
CA TYR A 263 13.30 -4.56 -10.00
C TYR A 263 12.53 -4.59 -11.32
N ILE A 264 12.94 -3.75 -12.31
CA ILE A 264 12.21 -3.64 -13.58
C ILE A 264 12.59 -4.78 -14.54
N ALA A 265 13.88 -5.03 -14.71
CA ALA A 265 14.37 -6.07 -15.62
C ALA A 265 14.30 -7.47 -14.99
N GLU A 266 14.46 -7.54 -13.69
CA GLU A 266 14.51 -8.80 -12.96
C GLU A 266 13.90 -8.58 -11.56
N PRO A 267 12.93 -9.42 -11.14
CA PRO A 267 12.30 -9.29 -9.82
C PRO A 267 13.24 -9.74 -8.70
N ALA A 268 12.91 -9.37 -7.47
CA ALA A 268 13.51 -10.02 -6.30
C ALA A 268 12.95 -11.43 -6.14
N ALA A 269 13.82 -12.42 -5.87
CA ALA A 269 13.37 -13.76 -5.50
C ALA A 269 12.99 -13.80 -4.03
N MET A 270 11.73 -14.15 -3.77
CA MET A 270 11.13 -14.18 -2.43
C MET A 270 10.29 -15.45 -2.28
N GLY A 271 10.56 -16.22 -1.23
CA GLY A 271 9.87 -17.48 -0.94
C GLY A 271 9.26 -17.53 0.46
N PRO A 272 8.76 -18.70 0.89
CA PRO A 272 8.17 -18.88 2.21
C PRO A 272 9.14 -18.59 3.37
N ALA A 273 10.43 -18.80 3.16
CA ALA A 273 11.47 -18.48 4.14
C ALA A 273 11.83 -17.00 4.17
N GLY A 274 11.40 -16.22 3.18
CA GLY A 274 11.66 -14.80 3.04
C GLY A 274 12.43 -14.44 1.78
N LEU A 275 13.29 -13.43 1.87
CA LEU A 275 14.12 -12.94 0.78
C LEU A 275 15.23 -13.94 0.45
N GLU A 276 15.32 -14.35 -0.80
CA GLU A 276 16.31 -15.31 -1.31
C GLU A 276 17.40 -14.63 -2.14
N TRP A 277 17.00 -13.67 -2.98
CA TRP A 277 17.93 -12.95 -3.84
C TRP A 277 17.36 -11.59 -4.28
N ILE A 278 18.25 -10.65 -4.57
CA ILE A 278 17.90 -9.32 -5.10
C ILE A 278 18.81 -8.95 -6.27
N PRO A 279 18.27 -8.31 -7.34
CA PRO A 279 19.07 -7.80 -8.44
C PRO A 279 20.10 -6.76 -7.96
N PRO A 280 21.20 -6.54 -8.70
CA PRO A 280 22.16 -5.48 -8.41
C PRO A 280 21.50 -4.10 -8.34
N PRO A 281 22.00 -3.17 -7.50
CA PRO A 281 21.47 -1.84 -7.42
C PRO A 281 21.69 -1.05 -8.72
N VAL A 282 20.68 -0.29 -9.14
CA VAL A 282 20.79 0.66 -10.25
C VAL A 282 21.37 1.97 -9.74
N PRO A 283 22.28 2.65 -10.49
CA PRO A 283 22.83 3.93 -10.08
C PRO A 283 21.76 4.99 -9.82
N ASP A 284 21.75 5.58 -8.61
CA ASP A 284 20.81 6.64 -8.24
C ASP A 284 21.18 7.97 -8.92
N PRO A 285 20.30 8.55 -9.77
CA PRO A 285 20.60 9.82 -10.45
C PRO A 285 20.78 10.98 -9.48
N LEU A 286 20.09 11.01 -8.34
CA LEU A 286 20.26 12.07 -7.35
C LEU A 286 21.64 12.01 -6.69
N ALA A 287 22.15 10.83 -6.36
CA ALA A 287 23.49 10.66 -5.84
C ALA A 287 24.55 11.15 -6.84
N ARG A 288 24.34 10.88 -8.14
CA ARG A 288 25.21 11.38 -9.22
C ARG A 288 25.19 12.91 -9.33
N HIS A 289 24.00 13.54 -9.28
CA HIS A 289 23.88 14.99 -9.36
C HIS A 289 24.41 15.67 -8.10
N ALA A 290 24.17 15.11 -6.91
CA ALA A 290 24.75 15.62 -5.67
C ALA A 290 26.29 15.52 -5.68
N GLY A 291 26.86 14.41 -6.14
CA GLY A 291 28.29 14.22 -6.29
C GLY A 291 28.90 15.21 -7.30
N ALA A 292 28.24 15.41 -8.44
CA ALA A 292 28.68 16.39 -9.44
C ALA A 292 28.62 17.83 -8.90
N ALA A 293 27.55 18.20 -8.18
CA ALA A 293 27.40 19.51 -7.56
C ALA A 293 28.48 19.78 -6.50
N LEU A 294 28.78 18.78 -5.65
CA LEU A 294 29.86 18.87 -4.66
C LEU A 294 31.25 19.01 -5.33
N MET A 295 31.47 18.31 -6.43
CA MET A 295 32.71 18.39 -7.19
C MET A 295 32.88 19.77 -7.81
N VAL A 296 31.83 20.36 -8.40
CA VAL A 296 31.82 21.70 -8.97
C VAL A 296 32.06 22.75 -7.87
N LEU A 297 31.40 22.61 -6.70
CA LEU A 297 31.64 23.49 -5.55
C LEU A 297 33.06 23.36 -5.02
N GLY A 298 33.60 22.16 -4.91
CA GLY A 298 34.99 21.92 -4.49
C GLY A 298 36.01 22.54 -5.45
N ILE A 299 35.80 22.40 -6.75
CA ILE A 299 36.65 23.03 -7.79
C ILE A 299 36.54 24.57 -7.72
N GLY A 300 35.32 25.10 -7.53
CA GLY A 300 35.11 26.57 -7.39
C GLY A 300 35.80 27.13 -6.17
N LEU A 301 35.72 26.49 -5.02
CA LEU A 301 36.41 26.92 -3.80
C LEU A 301 37.93 26.82 -3.91
N ALA A 302 38.47 25.79 -4.56
CA ALA A 302 39.89 25.62 -4.79
C ALA A 302 40.44 26.68 -5.77
N ALA A 303 39.65 27.06 -6.77
CA ALA A 303 40.02 28.18 -7.71
C ALA A 303 39.99 29.53 -7.03
N ALA A 304 38.98 29.80 -6.20
CA ALA A 304 38.88 31.06 -5.41
C ALA A 304 40.04 31.19 -4.39
N GLY A 305 40.36 30.10 -3.67
CA GLY A 305 41.51 30.08 -2.75
C GLY A 305 42.86 30.26 -3.40
N ARG A 306 43.05 29.85 -4.67
CA ARG A 306 44.27 30.12 -5.45
C ARG A 306 44.36 31.58 -5.91
N ARG A 307 43.25 32.24 -6.22
CA ARG A 307 43.23 33.67 -6.57
C ARG A 307 43.55 34.58 -5.37
N LEU A 308 43.02 34.25 -4.19
CA LEU A 308 43.28 34.95 -2.93
C LEU A 308 44.74 34.82 -2.44
N ARG A 309 45.47 33.77 -2.82
CA ARG A 309 46.89 33.60 -2.47
C ARG A 309 47.85 34.26 -3.48
N ARG A 310 47.36 34.78 -4.58
CA ARG A 310 48.14 35.46 -5.64
C ARG A 310 47.90 36.98 -5.68
N ALA A 311 46.97 37.48 -4.88
CA ALA A 311 46.73 38.88 -4.59
C ALA A 311 47.35 39.28 -3.22
#